data_1e7ae93c02849d890d0487d629a3c18c
#
_entry.id   1e7ae93c02849d890d0487d629a3c18c
#
_cell.length_a   1.000
_cell.length_b   1.000
_cell.length_c   1.000
_cell.angle_alpha   90.00
_cell.angle_beta   90.00
_cell.angle_gamma   90.00
#
_symmetry.space_group_name_H-M   'P 1'
#
loop_
_entity.id
_entity.type
_entity.pdbx_description
1 polymer ?
#
loop_
_entity_poly.entity_id
_entity_poly.type
_entity_poly.pdbx_seq_one_letter_code
_entity_poly.pdbx_strand_id
1 'polypeptide(L)'
;MKVVQKLWAYMQFLNKEFKVDKVFNFNRVTFIGFGLINSSLARVFKSKSLAKEICAYSRRKETLLKIKDLNIADYIYDDIKQSVKNSDLIILGVPVGVMSSLVQEFASSLKSGAIITDVGSIKKGLID
;
A
#
# COMPACT_ATOMS: atom_id res chain seq x y z
N MET A 1 -14.46 6.65 -6.62
CA MET A 1 -15.49 5.82 -5.99
C MET A 1 -15.60 4.45 -6.61
N LYS A 2 -15.83 4.36 -7.93
CA LYS A 2 -15.85 3.05 -8.60
C LYS A 2 -14.56 2.27 -8.45
N VAL A 3 -13.41 2.96 -8.43
CA VAL A 3 -12.10 2.31 -8.28
C VAL A 3 -11.99 1.63 -6.92
N VAL A 4 -12.43 2.29 -5.85
CA VAL A 4 -12.37 1.73 -4.50
C VAL A 4 -13.25 0.48 -4.40
N GLN A 5 -14.46 0.53 -4.94
CA GLN A 5 -15.36 -0.61 -4.94
C GLN A 5 -14.79 -1.79 -5.72
N LYS A 6 -14.18 -1.52 -6.89
CA LYS A 6 -13.55 -2.55 -7.70
C LYS A 6 -12.36 -3.17 -7.00
N LEU A 7 -11.52 -2.36 -6.37
CA LEU A 7 -10.39 -2.86 -5.60
C LEU A 7 -10.85 -3.79 -4.47
N TRP A 8 -11.88 -3.35 -3.75
CA TRP A 8 -12.44 -4.17 -2.67
C TRP A 8 -13.00 -5.49 -3.22
N ALA A 9 -13.75 -5.44 -4.32
CA ALA A 9 -14.30 -6.64 -4.94
C ALA A 9 -13.19 -7.59 -5.40
N TYR A 10 -12.10 -7.06 -5.96
CA TYR A 10 -10.96 -7.85 -6.39
C TYR A 10 -10.30 -8.53 -5.19
N MET A 11 -10.12 -7.80 -4.11
CA MET A 11 -9.54 -8.35 -2.88
C MET A 11 -10.41 -9.44 -2.29
N GLN A 12 -11.73 -9.27 -2.31
CA GLN A 12 -12.67 -10.29 -1.88
C GLN A 12 -12.59 -11.54 -2.76
N PHE A 13 -12.48 -11.34 -4.06
CA PHE A 13 -12.31 -12.42 -5.01
C PHE A 13 -11.06 -13.24 -4.71
N LEU A 14 -9.92 -12.56 -4.51
CA LEU A 14 -8.67 -13.23 -4.19
C LEU A 14 -8.78 -14.04 -2.91
N ASN A 15 -9.40 -13.48 -1.89
CA ASN A 15 -9.59 -14.14 -0.62
C ASN A 15 -10.42 -15.41 -0.77
N LYS A 16 -11.50 -15.34 -1.53
CA LYS A 16 -12.39 -16.46 -1.77
C LYS A 16 -11.71 -17.56 -2.61
N GLU A 17 -11.04 -17.15 -3.69
CA GLU A 17 -10.42 -18.07 -4.64
C GLU A 17 -9.31 -18.88 -4.01
N PHE A 18 -8.48 -18.25 -3.19
CA PHE A 18 -7.36 -18.92 -2.55
C PHE A 18 -7.73 -19.49 -1.19
N LYS A 19 -8.97 -19.31 -0.73
CA LYS A 19 -9.48 -19.84 0.53
C LYS A 19 -8.59 -19.50 1.73
N VAL A 20 -8.02 -18.32 1.70
CA VAL A 20 -7.16 -17.83 2.77
C VAL A 20 -7.93 -16.73 3.52
N ASP A 21 -8.51 -17.10 4.65
CA ASP A 21 -9.36 -16.19 5.43
C ASP A 21 -8.61 -14.93 5.87
N LYS A 22 -7.30 -14.96 5.84
CA LYS A 22 -6.47 -13.86 6.30
C LYS A 22 -5.50 -13.34 5.25
N VAL A 23 -5.81 -13.54 3.96
CA VAL A 23 -4.90 -13.13 2.89
C VAL A 23 -4.60 -11.62 2.94
N PHE A 24 -5.55 -10.83 3.44
CA PHE A 24 -5.38 -9.38 3.56
C PHE A 24 -5.22 -8.93 5.01
N ASN A 25 -4.84 -9.84 5.90
CA ASN A 25 -4.59 -9.50 7.30
C ASN A 25 -3.09 -9.41 7.53
N PHE A 26 -2.53 -8.25 7.19
CA PHE A 26 -1.10 -7.99 7.33
C PHE A 26 -0.84 -7.33 8.68
N ASN A 27 0.36 -7.54 9.21
CA ASN A 27 0.77 -6.83 10.42
C ASN A 27 1.11 -5.37 10.09
N ARG A 28 1.84 -5.16 9.00
CA ARG A 28 2.27 -3.81 8.63
C ARG A 28 2.30 -3.65 7.13
N VAL A 29 1.61 -2.65 6.63
CA VAL A 29 1.56 -2.31 5.20
C VAL A 29 2.11 -0.91 5.02
N THR A 30 2.99 -0.73 4.04
CA THR A 30 3.53 0.58 3.70
C THR A 30 3.09 0.98 2.31
N PHE A 31 2.49 2.16 2.22
CA PHE A 31 2.12 2.77 0.95
C PHE A 31 3.19 3.77 0.55
N ILE A 32 3.79 3.58 -0.62
CA ILE A 32 4.82 4.46 -1.14
C ILE A 32 4.25 5.27 -2.29
N GLY A 33 4.22 6.57 -2.11
CA GLY A 33 3.55 7.48 -3.03
C GLY A 33 2.06 7.53 -2.76
N PHE A 34 1.50 8.73 -2.74
CA PHE A 34 0.09 8.93 -2.42
C PHE A 34 -0.61 9.70 -3.52
N GLY A 35 -0.96 8.98 -4.58
CA GLY A 35 -1.92 9.47 -5.54
C GLY A 35 -3.32 9.02 -5.14
N LEU A 36 -4.27 9.20 -6.04
CA LEU A 36 -5.68 8.89 -5.79
C LEU A 36 -5.88 7.41 -5.41
N ILE A 37 -5.23 6.50 -6.14
CA ILE A 37 -5.44 5.07 -5.94
C ILE A 37 -4.88 4.62 -4.59
N ASN A 38 -3.66 5.05 -4.23
CA ASN A 38 -3.08 4.68 -2.95
C ASN A 38 -3.87 5.25 -1.78
N SER A 39 -4.36 6.48 -1.89
CA SER A 39 -5.21 7.07 -0.86
C SER A 39 -6.49 6.26 -0.68
N SER A 40 -7.12 5.88 -1.77
CA SER A 40 -8.35 5.07 -1.73
C SER A 40 -8.08 3.69 -1.14
N LEU A 41 -6.98 3.07 -1.56
CA LEU A 41 -6.64 1.72 -1.08
C LEU A 41 -6.30 1.73 0.41
N ALA A 42 -5.56 2.74 0.87
CA ALA A 42 -5.24 2.87 2.29
C ALA A 42 -6.51 3.02 3.14
N ARG A 43 -7.49 3.75 2.64
CA ARG A 43 -8.78 3.89 3.33
C ARG A 43 -9.52 2.56 3.42
N VAL A 44 -9.47 1.76 2.36
CA VAL A 44 -10.06 0.41 2.37
C VAL A 44 -9.35 -0.47 3.38
N PHE A 45 -8.03 -0.45 3.40
CA PHE A 45 -7.25 -1.21 4.37
C PHE A 45 -7.64 -0.84 5.80
N LYS A 46 -7.80 0.44 6.06
CA LYS A 46 -8.17 0.91 7.39
C LYS A 46 -9.61 0.52 7.75
N SER A 47 -10.56 0.78 6.86
CA SER A 47 -11.97 0.54 7.15
C SER A 47 -12.31 -0.94 7.29
N LYS A 48 -11.57 -1.81 6.62
CA LYS A 48 -11.77 -3.27 6.66
C LYS A 48 -10.80 -3.98 7.57
N SER A 49 -9.95 -3.25 8.26
CA SER A 49 -8.96 -3.81 9.18
C SER A 49 -8.07 -4.87 8.52
N LEU A 50 -7.62 -4.59 7.30
CA LEU A 50 -6.79 -5.51 6.53
C LEU A 50 -5.33 -5.51 6.97
N ALA A 51 -4.93 -4.53 7.76
CA ALA A 51 -3.59 -4.45 8.34
C ALA A 51 -3.69 -3.89 9.74
N LYS A 52 -2.81 -4.34 10.62
CA LYS A 52 -2.75 -3.80 11.99
C LYS A 52 -2.14 -2.41 12.02
N GLU A 53 -1.13 -2.19 11.17
CA GLU A 53 -0.47 -0.89 11.05
C GLU A 53 -0.42 -0.48 9.60
N ILE A 54 -0.77 0.76 9.33
CA ILE A 54 -0.71 1.35 8.00
C ILE A 54 0.32 2.46 8.03
N CYS A 55 1.33 2.37 7.17
CA CYS A 55 2.41 3.33 7.06
C CYS A 55 2.36 4.01 5.71
N ALA A 56 2.78 5.26 5.67
CA ALA A 56 2.78 6.04 4.44
C ALA A 56 4.11 6.75 4.27
N TYR A 57 4.62 6.72 3.05
CA TYR A 57 5.81 7.47 2.67
C TYR A 57 5.48 8.41 1.52
N SER A 58 5.97 9.64 1.62
CA SER A 58 5.94 10.60 0.52
C SER A 58 7.15 11.52 0.63
N ARG A 59 7.67 11.95 -0.52
CA ARG A 59 8.73 12.95 -0.55
C ARG A 59 8.20 14.35 -0.26
N ARG A 60 6.88 14.55 -0.41
CA ARG A 60 6.25 15.86 -0.22
C ARG A 60 5.69 15.97 1.18
N LYS A 61 6.17 16.94 1.94
CA LYS A 61 5.68 17.20 3.28
C LYS A 61 4.18 17.53 3.28
N GLU A 62 3.73 18.24 2.26
CA GLU A 62 2.32 18.61 2.10
C GLU A 62 1.44 17.37 2.04
N THR A 63 1.88 16.35 1.29
CA THR A 63 1.17 15.09 1.18
C THR A 63 1.12 14.38 2.53
N LEU A 64 2.23 14.33 3.24
CA LEU A 64 2.29 13.71 4.57
C LEU A 64 1.35 14.39 5.55
N LEU A 65 1.29 15.71 5.53
CA LEU A 65 0.38 16.47 6.40
C LEU A 65 -1.08 16.15 6.09
N LYS A 66 -1.43 16.02 4.80
CA LYS A 66 -2.79 15.67 4.40
C LYS A 66 -3.15 14.26 4.86
N ILE A 67 -2.23 13.31 4.74
CA ILE A 67 -2.44 11.94 5.20
C ILE A 67 -2.69 11.94 6.70
N LYS A 68 -1.92 12.71 7.45
CA LYS A 68 -2.08 12.83 8.90
C LYS A 68 -3.42 13.46 9.26
N ASP A 69 -3.80 14.55 8.60
CA ASP A 69 -5.06 15.25 8.86
C ASP A 69 -6.27 14.36 8.56
N LEU A 70 -6.19 13.56 7.51
CA LEU A 70 -7.28 12.65 7.14
C LEU A 70 -7.26 11.34 7.92
N ASN A 71 -6.26 11.16 8.77
CA ASN A 71 -6.12 9.95 9.60
C ASN A 71 -6.16 8.67 8.76
N ILE A 72 -5.48 8.69 7.62
CA ILE A 72 -5.44 7.55 6.70
C ILE A 72 -4.39 6.52 7.11
N ALA A 73 -3.28 6.98 7.70
CA ALA A 73 -2.19 6.10 8.10
C ALA A 73 -1.88 6.28 9.59
N ASP A 74 -1.40 5.20 10.19
CA ASP A 74 -0.98 5.22 11.60
C ASP A 74 0.36 5.92 11.76
N TYR A 75 1.25 5.73 10.78
CA TYR A 75 2.59 6.32 10.80
C TYR A 75 2.90 6.94 9.44
N ILE A 76 3.56 8.09 9.46
CA ILE A 76 4.02 8.75 8.24
C ILE A 76 5.53 8.87 8.29
N TYR A 77 6.17 8.76 7.12
CA TYR A 77 7.62 8.81 7.01
C TYR A 77 8.05 9.68 5.84
N ASP A 78 9.14 10.40 6.05
CA ASP A 78 9.82 11.13 4.99
C ASP A 78 11.11 10.41 4.55
N ASP A 79 11.46 9.31 5.21
CA ASP A 79 12.61 8.46 4.87
C ASP A 79 12.07 7.11 4.38
N ILE A 80 12.33 6.81 3.11
CA ILE A 80 11.80 5.60 2.48
C ILE A 80 12.30 4.31 3.15
N LYS A 81 13.55 4.30 3.58
CA LYS A 81 14.14 3.11 4.23
C LYS A 81 13.46 2.82 5.56
N GLN A 82 13.16 3.87 6.32
CA GLN A 82 12.44 3.73 7.58
C GLN A 82 11.01 3.25 7.35
N SER A 83 10.38 3.74 6.29
CA SER A 83 8.98 3.44 6.02
C SER A 83 8.73 1.97 5.72
N VAL A 84 9.69 1.27 5.13
CA VAL A 84 9.53 -0.13 4.73
C VAL A 84 9.99 -1.15 5.77
N LYS A 85 10.64 -0.70 6.83
CA LYS A 85 11.13 -1.61 7.88
C LYS A 85 9.97 -2.38 8.51
N ASN A 86 10.15 -3.69 8.62
CA ASN A 86 9.18 -4.60 9.23
C ASN A 86 7.84 -4.66 8.51
N SER A 87 7.75 -4.16 7.29
CA SER A 87 6.52 -4.22 6.53
C SER A 87 6.36 -5.57 5.84
N ASP A 88 5.16 -6.13 5.93
CA ASP A 88 4.81 -7.38 5.25
C ASP A 88 4.48 -7.13 3.79
N LEU A 89 3.91 -5.97 3.50
CA LEU A 89 3.45 -5.61 2.17
C LEU A 89 3.82 -4.17 1.89
N ILE A 90 4.40 -3.93 0.73
CA ILE A 90 4.71 -2.58 0.25
C ILE A 90 3.94 -2.36 -1.05
N ILE A 91 3.13 -1.32 -1.08
CA ILE A 91 2.31 -0.97 -2.24
C ILE A 91 2.86 0.29 -2.88
N LEU A 92 3.32 0.16 -4.11
CA LEU A 92 3.92 1.26 -4.86
C LEU A 92 2.86 1.98 -5.68
N GLY A 93 2.65 3.26 -5.37
CA GLY A 93 1.74 4.12 -6.11
C GLY A 93 2.50 5.24 -6.83
N VAL A 94 3.57 4.87 -7.51
CA VAL A 94 4.44 5.83 -8.21
C VAL A 94 4.49 5.47 -9.69
N PRO A 95 4.91 6.41 -10.56
CA PRO A 95 5.04 6.13 -11.99
C PRO A 95 5.99 4.96 -12.25
N VAL A 96 5.66 4.16 -13.27
CA VAL A 96 6.45 2.97 -13.64
C VAL A 96 7.92 3.31 -13.83
N GLY A 97 8.21 4.48 -14.41
CA GLY A 97 9.59 4.87 -14.71
C GLY A 97 10.48 5.07 -13.49
N VAL A 98 9.89 5.24 -12.30
CA VAL A 98 10.68 5.43 -11.06
C VAL A 98 10.63 4.23 -10.12
N MET A 99 9.82 3.23 -10.43
CA MET A 99 9.66 2.07 -9.52
C MET A 99 10.97 1.32 -9.28
N SER A 100 11.70 1.03 -10.34
CA SER A 100 12.95 0.27 -10.25
C SER A 100 13.98 0.96 -9.34
N SER A 101 14.19 2.26 -9.56
CA SER A 101 15.15 3.01 -8.75
C SER A 101 14.72 3.11 -7.30
N LEU A 102 13.42 3.27 -7.04
CA LEU A 102 12.92 3.30 -5.68
C LEU A 102 13.12 1.97 -4.96
N VAL A 103 12.81 0.86 -5.63
CA VAL A 103 12.99 -0.46 -5.05
C VAL A 103 14.46 -0.70 -4.71
N GLN A 104 15.36 -0.32 -5.60
CA GLN A 104 16.80 -0.43 -5.32
C GLN A 104 17.20 0.37 -4.09
N GLU A 105 16.57 1.52 -3.89
CA GLU A 105 16.89 2.39 -2.77
C GLU A 105 16.52 1.76 -1.42
N PHE A 106 15.39 1.07 -1.34
CA PHE A 106 14.94 0.53 -0.06
C PHE A 106 15.06 -0.98 0.09
N ALA A 107 15.51 -1.69 -0.94
CA ALA A 107 15.53 -3.16 -0.94
C ALA A 107 16.28 -3.75 0.26
N SER A 108 17.40 -3.14 0.64
CA SER A 108 18.23 -3.64 1.76
C SER A 108 17.55 -3.45 3.12
N SER A 109 16.50 -2.63 3.19
CA SER A 109 15.78 -2.37 4.43
C SER A 109 14.56 -3.27 4.61
N LEU A 110 14.24 -4.10 3.63
CA LEU A 110 13.10 -5.00 3.67
C LEU A 110 13.37 -6.18 4.59
N LYS A 111 12.34 -6.60 5.32
CA LYS A 111 12.44 -7.84 6.06
C LYS A 111 12.29 -9.03 5.12
N SER A 112 12.75 -10.20 5.56
CA SER A 112 12.60 -11.44 4.80
C SER A 112 11.12 -11.74 4.61
N GLY A 113 10.74 -12.10 3.38
CA GLY A 113 9.36 -12.46 3.06
C GLY A 113 8.45 -11.28 2.75
N ALA A 114 8.97 -10.05 2.72
CA ALA A 114 8.18 -8.89 2.36
C ALA A 114 7.70 -8.98 0.91
N ILE A 115 6.46 -8.59 0.67
CA ILE A 115 5.84 -8.59 -0.65
C ILE A 115 5.79 -7.16 -1.17
N ILE A 116 6.23 -6.96 -2.40
CA ILE A 116 6.15 -5.67 -3.08
C ILE A 116 5.17 -5.80 -4.24
N THR A 117 4.21 -4.90 -4.29
CA THR A 117 3.26 -4.84 -5.41
C THR A 117 3.05 -3.39 -5.83
N ASP A 118 2.54 -3.19 -7.01
CA ASP A 118 2.19 -1.86 -7.49
C ASP A 118 0.69 -1.77 -7.76
N VAL A 119 0.16 -0.54 -7.71
CA VAL A 119 -1.27 -0.33 -7.94
C VAL A 119 -1.67 -0.59 -9.39
N GLY A 120 -0.70 -0.52 -10.31
CA GLY A 120 -0.95 -0.85 -11.71
C GLY A 120 -1.32 -2.31 -11.89
N SER A 121 -0.63 -3.20 -11.19
CA SER A 121 -0.94 -4.64 -11.22
C SER A 121 -2.33 -4.92 -10.65
N ILE A 122 -2.66 -4.28 -9.53
CA ILE A 122 -3.98 -4.41 -8.92
C ILE A 122 -5.05 -3.88 -9.87
N LYS A 123 -4.81 -2.69 -10.44
CA LYS A 123 -5.75 -2.06 -11.37
C LYS A 123 -5.97 -2.91 -12.61
N LYS A 124 -4.90 -3.52 -13.13
CA LYS A 124 -4.99 -4.41 -14.30
C LYS A 124 -5.89 -5.60 -14.00
N GLY A 125 -5.72 -6.20 -12.84
CA GLY A 125 -6.56 -7.32 -12.41
C GLY A 125 -8.03 -6.96 -12.28
N LEU A 126 -8.35 -5.69 -12.05
CA LEU A 126 -9.73 -5.21 -11.96
C LEU A 126 -10.36 -4.96 -13.33
N ILE A 127 -9.55 -4.62 -14.31
CA ILE A 127 -10.03 -4.26 -15.65
C ILE A 127 -10.18 -5.51 -16.53
N ASP A 128 -9.30 -6.45 -16.39
CA ASP A 128 -9.30 -7.71 -17.12
C ASP A 128 -10.25 -8.71 -16.48
#